data_e3fabb7bf338f4e8b613b2028d0a3c61
#
_entry.id   e3fabb7bf338f4e8b613b2028d0a3c61
#
_cell.length_a   1.000
_cell.length_b   1.000
_cell.length_c   1.000
_cell.angle_alpha   90.00
_cell.angle_beta   90.00
_cell.angle_gamma   90.00
#
_symmetry.space_group_name_H-M   'P 1'
#
loop_
_entity.id
_entity.type
_entity.pdbx_description
1 polymer ?
#
loop_
_entity_poly.entity_id
_entity_poly.type
_entity_poly.pdbx_seq_one_letter_code
_entity_poly.pdbx_strand_id
1 'polypeptide(L)'
;VNTVTGLVVGVFVIIALFGVAESKLGWLKALTVSVVSTTIGLSSAFGLYFAAYSGTHRWAALSRFPLNYGITVLVIGAFMAASSTMNALWQRRISIVIYAVMITLILYRGAFIDYAIILSAFIGHMLGYMISSNNLSQVVSAYRYIGVVERRRILAVVYTVFATGPLVAAFSRVHAGPLSSLGMLLSADSVSASHHITCENNSLG
;
A
#
# COMPACT_ATOMS: atom_id res chain seq x y z
N VAL A 1 -1.50 -22.61 0.94
CA VAL A 1 -2.33 -22.12 -0.16
C VAL A 1 -1.47 -21.42 -1.17
N ASN A 2 -1.25 -22.11 -2.26
CA ASN A 2 -1.03 -21.62 -3.61
C ASN A 2 -0.15 -20.37 -3.77
N THR A 3 1.10 -20.50 -3.37
CA THR A 3 2.17 -19.54 -3.71
C THR A 3 2.23 -19.26 -5.22
N VAL A 4 1.88 -20.23 -6.06
CA VAL A 4 1.87 -20.11 -7.52
C VAL A 4 0.75 -19.16 -7.99
N THR A 5 -0.48 -19.28 -7.49
CA THR A 5 -1.58 -18.40 -7.89
C THR A 5 -1.31 -16.94 -7.46
N GLY A 6 -0.79 -16.74 -6.26
CA GLY A 6 -0.40 -15.42 -5.78
C GLY A 6 0.72 -14.80 -6.61
N LEU A 7 1.70 -15.61 -7.04
CA LEU A 7 2.79 -15.16 -7.90
C LEU A 7 2.26 -14.76 -9.28
N VAL A 8 1.41 -15.59 -9.89
CA VAL A 8 0.82 -15.30 -11.21
C VAL A 8 0.02 -14.01 -11.18
N VAL A 9 -0.90 -13.85 -10.20
CA VAL A 9 -1.68 -12.62 -10.03
C VAL A 9 -0.77 -11.41 -9.80
N GLY A 10 0.26 -11.56 -8.97
CA GLY A 10 1.24 -10.50 -8.72
C GLY A 10 1.97 -10.06 -9.98
N VAL A 11 2.43 -11.01 -10.81
CA VAL A 11 3.09 -10.71 -12.07
C VAL A 11 2.14 -9.99 -13.05
N PHE A 12 0.90 -10.43 -13.17
CA PHE A 12 -0.10 -9.72 -13.99
C PHE A 12 -0.34 -8.30 -13.54
N VAL A 13 -0.49 -8.06 -12.25
CA VAL A 13 -0.67 -6.71 -11.69
C VAL A 13 0.55 -5.83 -11.97
N ILE A 14 1.75 -6.37 -11.81
CA ILE A 14 3.00 -5.66 -12.08
C ILE A 14 3.08 -5.26 -13.57
N ILE A 15 2.83 -6.20 -14.48
CA ILE A 15 2.86 -5.95 -15.93
C ILE A 15 1.79 -4.91 -16.31
N ALA A 16 0.59 -5.01 -15.77
CA ALA A 16 -0.49 -4.06 -16.04
C ALA A 16 -0.14 -2.64 -15.57
N LEU A 17 0.35 -2.49 -14.33
CA LEU A 17 0.70 -1.20 -13.77
C LEU A 17 1.90 -0.56 -14.49
N PHE A 18 2.93 -1.35 -14.78
CA PHE A 18 4.10 -0.87 -15.50
C PHE A 18 3.77 -0.55 -16.95
N GLY A 19 2.94 -1.36 -17.63
CA GLY A 19 2.45 -1.10 -18.98
C GLY A 19 1.67 0.21 -19.08
N VAL A 20 0.85 0.55 -18.08
CA VAL A 20 0.20 1.86 -17.99
C VAL A 20 1.23 2.98 -17.82
N ALA A 21 2.24 2.78 -16.99
CA ALA A 21 3.30 3.77 -16.79
C ALA A 21 4.09 4.01 -18.08
N GLU A 22 4.46 2.94 -18.76
CA GLU A 22 5.16 2.99 -20.05
C GLU A 22 4.34 3.69 -21.14
N SER A 23 3.05 3.37 -21.25
CA SER A 23 2.16 3.97 -22.25
C SER A 23 1.97 5.48 -22.08
N LYS A 24 2.13 6.01 -20.86
CA LYS A 24 1.94 7.43 -20.53
C LYS A 24 3.22 8.24 -20.50
N LEU A 25 4.29 7.69 -19.97
CA LEU A 25 5.57 8.38 -19.79
C LEU A 25 6.59 8.06 -20.90
N GLY A 26 6.40 6.94 -21.60
CA GLY A 26 7.43 6.32 -22.40
C GLY A 26 8.41 5.51 -21.54
N TRP A 27 9.02 4.47 -22.17
CA TRP A 27 9.76 3.44 -21.43
C TRP A 27 10.96 3.99 -20.63
N LEU A 28 11.76 4.90 -21.22
CA LEU A 28 12.94 5.47 -20.54
C LEU A 28 12.56 6.31 -19.31
N LYS A 29 11.53 7.17 -19.46
CA LYS A 29 11.06 8.00 -18.34
C LYS A 29 10.40 7.14 -17.26
N ALA A 30 9.62 6.13 -17.63
CA ALA A 30 9.02 5.21 -16.69
C ALA A 30 10.10 4.46 -15.88
N LEU A 31 11.16 3.97 -16.53
CA LEU A 31 12.24 3.27 -15.89
C LEU A 31 13.08 4.19 -14.98
N THR A 32 13.45 5.38 -15.45
CA THR A 32 14.21 6.34 -14.62
C THR A 32 13.43 6.76 -13.39
N VAL A 33 12.15 7.11 -13.53
CA VAL A 33 11.29 7.47 -12.40
C VAL A 33 11.12 6.30 -11.44
N SER A 34 10.94 5.10 -11.95
CA SER A 34 10.84 3.87 -11.18
C SER A 34 12.07 3.66 -10.30
N VAL A 35 13.27 3.72 -10.88
CA VAL A 35 14.52 3.55 -10.15
C VAL A 35 14.73 4.65 -9.12
N VAL A 36 14.55 5.92 -9.50
CA VAL A 36 14.75 7.06 -8.60
C VAL A 36 13.76 7.03 -7.43
N SER A 37 12.47 6.81 -7.71
CA SER A 37 11.44 6.76 -6.65
C SER A 37 11.66 5.59 -5.71
N THR A 38 12.10 4.43 -6.22
CA THR A 38 12.41 3.26 -5.40
C THR A 38 13.63 3.51 -4.53
N THR A 39 14.70 4.05 -5.08
CA THR A 39 15.93 4.32 -4.33
C THR A 39 15.65 5.29 -3.19
N ILE A 40 14.98 6.41 -3.48
CA ILE A 40 14.64 7.40 -2.45
C ILE A 40 13.62 6.82 -1.45
N GLY A 41 12.60 6.11 -1.92
CA GLY A 41 11.58 5.50 -1.08
C GLY A 41 12.16 4.47 -0.11
N LEU A 42 13.03 3.58 -0.59
CA LEU A 42 13.73 2.60 0.26
C LEU A 42 14.68 3.29 1.23
N SER A 43 15.51 4.22 0.77
CA SER A 43 16.45 4.96 1.64
C SER A 43 15.72 5.69 2.75
N SER A 44 14.59 6.34 2.44
CA SER A 44 13.75 7.02 3.44
C SER A 44 13.10 6.04 4.42
N ALA A 45 12.63 4.88 3.94
CA ALA A 45 12.09 3.83 4.80
C ALA A 45 13.15 3.23 5.72
N PHE A 46 14.39 3.04 5.24
CA PHE A 46 15.53 2.64 6.06
C PHE A 46 15.84 3.69 7.12
N GLY A 47 15.86 4.97 6.75
CA GLY A 47 16.08 6.07 7.71
C GLY A 47 15.03 6.05 8.83
N LEU A 48 13.74 5.88 8.49
CA LEU A 48 12.66 5.75 9.48
C LEU A 48 12.84 4.51 10.36
N TYR A 49 13.23 3.38 9.76
CA TYR A 49 13.47 2.14 10.51
C TYR A 49 14.61 2.30 11.52
N PHE A 50 15.75 2.86 11.11
CA PHE A 50 16.88 3.10 12.01
C PHE A 50 16.54 4.09 13.13
N ALA A 51 15.79 5.16 12.81
CA ALA A 51 15.33 6.11 13.81
C ALA A 51 14.38 5.44 14.82
N ALA A 52 13.49 4.59 14.38
CA ALA A 52 12.60 3.83 15.25
C ALA A 52 13.35 2.76 16.07
N TYR A 53 14.33 2.12 15.48
CA TYR A 53 15.17 1.10 16.17
C TYR A 53 16.02 1.72 17.27
N SER A 54 16.66 2.86 17.00
CA SER A 54 17.42 3.60 18.00
C SER A 54 16.55 4.14 19.15
N GLY A 55 15.27 4.42 18.87
CA GLY A 55 14.28 4.87 19.85
C GLY A 55 13.61 3.71 20.65
N THR A 56 14.07 2.47 20.49
CA THR A 56 13.50 1.27 21.15
C THR A 56 12.00 1.04 20.88
N HIS A 57 11.49 1.52 19.76
CA HIS A 57 10.10 1.34 19.38
C HIS A 57 9.80 -0.12 18.99
N ARG A 58 8.77 -0.71 19.58
CA ARG A 58 8.31 -2.09 19.31
C ARG A 58 8.09 -2.39 17.83
N TRP A 59 7.67 -1.38 17.04
CA TRP A 59 7.48 -1.51 15.61
C TRP A 59 8.75 -2.00 14.88
N ALA A 60 9.90 -1.44 15.17
CA ALA A 60 11.15 -1.81 14.52
C ALA A 60 11.56 -3.25 14.83
N ALA A 61 11.29 -3.74 16.04
CA ALA A 61 11.55 -5.13 16.42
C ALA A 61 10.61 -6.13 15.74
N LEU A 62 9.37 -5.72 15.42
CA LEU A 62 8.36 -6.57 14.80
C LEU A 62 8.43 -6.56 13.28
N SER A 63 8.96 -5.49 12.68
CA SER A 63 9.08 -5.37 11.22
C SER A 63 10.30 -6.16 10.72
N ARG A 64 10.06 -7.38 10.24
CA ARG A 64 11.09 -8.17 9.57
C ARG A 64 11.34 -7.62 8.17
N PHE A 65 12.60 -7.65 7.71
CA PHE A 65 12.98 -7.30 6.34
C PHE A 65 12.64 -8.44 5.36
N PRO A 66 11.56 -8.41 4.64
CA PRO A 66 11.38 -9.33 3.52
C PRO A 66 11.95 -8.69 2.26
N LEU A 67 13.06 -9.21 1.79
CA LEU A 67 13.70 -8.78 0.52
C LEU A 67 12.82 -9.00 -0.73
N ASN A 68 11.73 -9.76 -0.60
CA ASN A 68 10.96 -10.25 -1.74
C ASN A 68 9.98 -9.24 -2.39
N TYR A 69 9.86 -8.01 -1.86
CA TYR A 69 8.85 -7.04 -2.34
C TYR A 69 9.40 -5.81 -3.07
N GLY A 70 10.70 -5.80 -3.40
CA GLY A 70 11.35 -4.66 -4.09
C GLY A 70 10.69 -4.29 -5.42
N ILE A 71 10.19 -5.26 -6.17
CA ILE A 71 9.51 -5.04 -7.46
C ILE A 71 8.22 -4.23 -7.28
N THR A 72 7.45 -4.46 -6.21
CA THR A 72 6.22 -3.71 -5.96
C THR A 72 6.50 -2.23 -5.70
N VAL A 73 7.56 -1.92 -4.94
CA VAL A 73 7.99 -0.53 -4.68
C VAL A 73 8.34 0.18 -5.98
N LEU A 74 9.05 -0.52 -6.87
CA LEU A 74 9.48 -0.03 -8.17
C LEU A 74 8.30 0.33 -9.08
N VAL A 75 7.35 -0.58 -9.20
CA VAL A 75 6.19 -0.43 -10.09
C VAL A 75 5.23 0.64 -9.59
N ILE A 76 4.99 0.73 -8.30
CA ILE A 76 4.09 1.73 -7.71
C ILE A 76 4.61 3.15 -7.93
N GLY A 77 5.92 3.37 -7.78
CA GLY A 77 6.53 4.68 -8.06
C GLY A 77 6.31 5.13 -9.50
N ALA A 78 6.56 4.25 -10.47
CA ALA A 78 6.31 4.52 -11.88
C ALA A 78 4.82 4.77 -12.19
N PHE A 79 3.93 3.95 -11.63
CA PHE A 79 2.50 4.09 -11.83
C PHE A 79 1.94 5.39 -11.26
N MET A 80 2.40 5.80 -10.07
CA MET A 80 2.01 7.08 -9.48
C MET A 80 2.54 8.27 -10.28
N ALA A 81 3.72 8.17 -10.86
CA ALA A 81 4.21 9.17 -11.79
C ALA A 81 3.36 9.24 -13.07
N ALA A 82 2.97 8.09 -13.62
CA ALA A 82 2.08 8.05 -14.77
C ALA A 82 0.69 8.64 -14.47
N SER A 83 0.20 8.46 -13.24
CA SER A 83 -1.10 9.03 -12.84
C SER A 83 -1.13 10.55 -12.94
N SER A 84 0.00 11.23 -12.73
CA SER A 84 0.10 12.70 -12.85
C SER A 84 -0.06 13.21 -14.27
N THR A 85 0.14 12.37 -15.29
CA THR A 85 -0.06 12.71 -16.70
C THR A 85 -1.47 12.41 -17.21
N MET A 86 -2.32 11.84 -16.36
CA MET A 86 -3.72 11.52 -16.69
C MET A 86 -4.62 12.75 -16.51
N ASN A 87 -5.85 12.66 -17.04
CA ASN A 87 -6.87 13.69 -16.82
C ASN A 87 -7.13 13.88 -15.32
N ALA A 88 -7.34 15.13 -14.88
CA ALA A 88 -7.49 15.52 -13.48
C ALA A 88 -8.49 14.64 -12.68
N LEU A 89 -9.59 14.18 -13.30
CA LEU A 89 -10.57 13.29 -12.67
C LEU A 89 -9.97 11.91 -12.35
N TRP A 90 -9.31 11.28 -13.31
CA TRP A 90 -8.71 9.97 -13.15
C TRP A 90 -7.52 9.99 -12.22
N GLN A 91 -6.65 11.00 -12.37
CA GLN A 91 -5.53 11.23 -11.50
C GLN A 91 -5.96 11.28 -10.03
N ARG A 92 -6.96 12.11 -9.72
CA ARG A 92 -7.48 12.25 -8.36
C ARG A 92 -8.04 10.94 -7.80
N ARG A 93 -8.86 10.22 -8.59
CA ARG A 93 -9.47 8.96 -8.17
C ARG A 93 -8.40 7.90 -7.88
N ILE A 94 -7.48 7.72 -8.81
CA ILE A 94 -6.39 6.74 -8.67
C ILE A 94 -5.53 7.07 -7.45
N SER A 95 -5.10 8.32 -7.30
CA SER A 95 -4.25 8.72 -6.18
C SER A 95 -4.93 8.50 -4.85
N ILE A 96 -6.20 8.88 -4.69
CA ILE A 96 -6.94 8.70 -3.44
C ILE A 96 -7.08 7.22 -3.10
N VAL A 97 -7.45 6.38 -4.07
CA VAL A 97 -7.61 4.93 -3.84
C VAL A 97 -6.28 4.31 -3.43
N ILE A 98 -5.20 4.59 -4.16
CA ILE A 98 -3.88 4.02 -3.86
C ILE A 98 -3.39 4.45 -2.48
N TYR A 99 -3.47 5.75 -2.16
CA TYR A 99 -3.06 6.22 -0.83
C TYR A 99 -3.95 5.64 0.28
N ALA A 100 -5.26 5.50 0.07
CA ALA A 100 -6.15 4.86 1.03
C ALA A 100 -5.74 3.40 1.29
N VAL A 101 -5.45 2.63 0.24
CA VAL A 101 -4.97 1.24 0.36
C VAL A 101 -3.64 1.20 1.12
N MET A 102 -2.68 2.06 0.77
CA MET A 102 -1.36 2.09 1.43
C MET A 102 -1.45 2.47 2.89
N ILE A 103 -2.26 3.49 3.22
CA ILE A 103 -2.49 3.89 4.62
C ILE A 103 -3.15 2.74 5.40
N THR A 104 -4.12 2.04 4.80
CA THR A 104 -4.74 0.87 5.42
C THR A 104 -3.70 -0.22 5.69
N LEU A 105 -2.83 -0.52 4.73
CA LEU A 105 -1.75 -1.50 4.92
C LEU A 105 -0.80 -1.10 6.06
N ILE A 106 -0.41 0.17 6.15
CA ILE A 106 0.45 0.66 7.23
C ILE A 106 -0.26 0.54 8.58
N LEU A 107 -1.53 0.91 8.67
CA LEU A 107 -2.28 0.90 9.93
C LEU A 107 -2.51 -0.51 10.46
N TYR A 108 -2.80 -1.48 9.59
CA TYR A 108 -3.17 -2.83 10.01
C TYR A 108 -2.01 -3.83 9.95
N ARG A 109 -1.14 -3.75 8.97
CA ARG A 109 0.02 -4.63 8.83
C ARG A 109 1.31 -3.99 9.38
N GLY A 110 1.60 -2.76 8.97
CA GLY A 110 2.75 -1.98 9.44
C GLY A 110 4.10 -2.60 9.10
N ALA A 111 4.19 -3.36 8.01
CA ALA A 111 5.47 -3.93 7.58
C ALA A 111 6.39 -2.82 7.03
N PHE A 112 7.71 -3.00 7.19
CA PHE A 112 8.72 -2.09 6.64
C PHE A 112 8.47 -1.74 5.17
N ILE A 113 8.09 -2.75 4.39
CA ILE A 113 7.83 -2.57 2.95
C ILE A 113 6.65 -1.64 2.67
N ASP A 114 5.64 -1.55 3.56
CA ASP A 114 4.49 -0.68 3.37
C ASP A 114 4.90 0.79 3.43
N TYR A 115 5.85 1.12 4.31
CA TYR A 115 6.43 2.47 4.37
C TYR A 115 7.27 2.78 3.13
N ALA A 116 8.04 1.80 2.63
CA ALA A 116 8.81 1.97 1.40
C ALA A 116 7.90 2.20 0.18
N ILE A 117 6.79 1.47 0.10
CA ILE A 117 5.80 1.61 -0.99
C ILE A 117 5.16 2.99 -0.97
N ILE A 118 4.68 3.48 0.18
CA ILE A 118 4.02 4.80 0.25
C ILE A 118 5.01 5.94 -0.04
N LEU A 119 6.25 5.84 0.44
CA LEU A 119 7.28 6.82 0.16
C LEU A 119 7.67 6.83 -1.32
N SER A 120 7.87 5.66 -1.91
CA SER A 120 8.11 5.54 -3.36
C SER A 120 6.94 6.08 -4.19
N ALA A 121 5.70 5.79 -3.79
CA ALA A 121 4.51 6.33 -4.43
C ALA A 121 4.47 7.87 -4.38
N PHE A 122 4.80 8.45 -3.22
CA PHE A 122 4.84 9.89 -3.05
C PHE A 122 5.92 10.54 -3.92
N ILE A 123 7.14 10.01 -3.90
CA ILE A 123 8.24 10.49 -4.74
C ILE A 123 7.91 10.32 -6.22
N GLY A 124 7.38 9.16 -6.63
CA GLY A 124 6.93 8.93 -8.00
C GLY A 124 5.89 9.95 -8.44
N HIS A 125 4.92 10.25 -7.59
CA HIS A 125 3.89 11.25 -7.85
C HIS A 125 4.50 12.67 -8.04
N MET A 126 5.43 13.07 -7.18
CA MET A 126 6.15 14.34 -7.28
C MET A 126 6.96 14.42 -8.58
N LEU A 127 7.73 13.38 -8.90
CA LEU A 127 8.50 13.31 -10.15
C LEU A 127 7.58 13.36 -11.38
N GLY A 128 6.43 12.69 -11.32
CA GLY A 128 5.44 12.75 -12.38
C GLY A 128 4.91 14.17 -12.63
N TYR A 129 4.66 14.95 -11.60
CA TYR A 129 4.31 16.37 -11.75
C TYR A 129 5.44 17.21 -12.37
N MET A 130 6.67 16.94 -12.01
CA MET A 130 7.83 17.66 -12.59
C MET A 130 8.00 17.34 -14.08
N ILE A 131 7.69 16.12 -14.50
CA ILE A 131 7.80 15.68 -15.89
C ILE A 131 6.60 16.12 -16.72
N SER A 132 5.41 16.12 -16.10
CA SER A 132 4.17 16.54 -16.69
C SER A 132 4.10 18.05 -16.69
N SER A 133 4.48 18.83 -17.56
CA SER A 133 4.44 20.31 -17.59
C SER A 133 3.14 20.97 -17.05
N ASN A 134 2.35 20.24 -16.28
CA ASN A 134 1.12 20.70 -15.64
C ASN A 134 1.47 21.63 -14.47
N ASN A 135 1.01 22.87 -14.56
CA ASN A 135 1.16 23.86 -13.49
C ASN A 135 0.52 23.34 -12.20
N LEU A 136 1.28 23.34 -11.10
CA LEU A 136 0.79 22.99 -9.75
C LEU A 136 -0.53 23.68 -9.38
N SER A 137 -0.76 24.89 -9.88
CA SER A 137 -2.01 25.63 -9.71
C SER A 137 -3.23 24.93 -10.32
N GLN A 138 -3.08 24.26 -11.47
CA GLN A 138 -4.17 23.49 -12.09
C GLN A 138 -4.52 22.25 -11.27
N VAL A 139 -3.52 21.61 -10.69
CA VAL A 139 -3.73 20.44 -9.82
C VAL A 139 -4.46 20.84 -8.54
N VAL A 140 -4.02 21.89 -7.88
CA VAL A 140 -4.68 22.42 -6.67
C VAL A 140 -6.11 22.83 -6.96
N SER A 141 -6.37 23.49 -8.11
CA SER A 141 -7.73 23.87 -8.51
C SER A 141 -8.61 22.66 -8.78
N ALA A 142 -8.08 21.59 -9.38
CA ALA A 142 -8.81 20.35 -9.63
C ALA A 142 -9.25 19.64 -8.33
N TYR A 143 -8.48 19.76 -7.25
CA TYR A 143 -8.86 19.23 -5.93
C TYR A 143 -9.85 20.13 -5.17
N ARG A 144 -9.90 21.42 -5.49
CA ARG A 144 -10.75 22.39 -4.79
C ARG A 144 -12.23 22.29 -5.20
N TYR A 145 -12.52 21.89 -6.43
CA TYR A 145 -13.89 21.81 -6.97
C TYR A 145 -14.36 20.36 -7.11
N ILE A 146 -14.51 19.68 -5.95
CA ILE A 146 -15.09 18.33 -5.94
C ILE A 146 -16.59 18.45 -5.74
N GLY A 147 -17.39 18.01 -6.73
CA GLY A 147 -18.84 17.94 -6.60
C GLY A 147 -19.30 17.02 -5.47
N VAL A 148 -20.44 17.32 -4.85
CA VAL A 148 -20.98 16.58 -3.69
C VAL A 148 -21.12 15.09 -3.99
N VAL A 149 -21.56 14.72 -5.18
CA VAL A 149 -21.72 13.32 -5.61
C VAL A 149 -20.37 12.60 -5.67
N GLU A 150 -19.36 13.27 -6.22
CA GLU A 150 -18.02 12.68 -6.32
C GLU A 150 -17.37 12.53 -4.95
N ARG A 151 -17.54 13.50 -4.07
CA ARG A 151 -17.08 13.41 -2.68
C ARG A 151 -17.69 12.21 -1.95
N ARG A 152 -19.00 11.97 -2.12
CA ARG A 152 -19.67 10.78 -1.54
C ARG A 152 -19.09 9.48 -2.09
N ARG A 153 -18.84 9.39 -3.40
CA ARG A 153 -18.21 8.20 -4.02
C ARG A 153 -16.81 7.95 -3.49
N ILE A 154 -15.99 8.99 -3.40
CA ILE A 154 -14.63 8.90 -2.86
C ILE A 154 -14.68 8.41 -1.41
N LEU A 155 -15.53 9.01 -0.58
CA LEU A 155 -15.69 8.58 0.81
C LEU A 155 -16.13 7.13 0.91
N ALA A 156 -17.11 6.70 0.11
CA ALA A 156 -17.55 5.30 0.10
C ALA A 156 -16.39 4.34 -0.23
N VAL A 157 -15.57 4.66 -1.25
CA VAL A 157 -14.40 3.83 -1.60
C VAL A 157 -13.39 3.80 -0.46
N VAL A 158 -13.06 4.95 0.12
CA VAL A 158 -12.13 5.04 1.25
C VAL A 158 -12.64 4.21 2.43
N TYR A 159 -13.91 4.36 2.82
CA TYR A 159 -14.51 3.55 3.89
C TYR A 159 -14.49 2.06 3.58
N THR A 160 -14.78 1.65 2.33
CA THR A 160 -14.72 0.25 1.93
C THR A 160 -13.30 -0.30 2.07
N VAL A 161 -12.29 0.45 1.63
CA VAL A 161 -10.87 0.07 1.77
C VAL A 161 -10.51 -0.08 3.25
N PHE A 162 -10.87 0.89 4.09
CA PHE A 162 -10.61 0.79 5.54
C PHE A 162 -11.35 -0.37 6.21
N ALA A 163 -12.58 -0.67 5.78
CA ALA A 163 -13.36 -1.79 6.30
C ALA A 163 -12.73 -3.16 5.97
N THR A 164 -11.90 -3.26 4.91
CA THR A 164 -11.14 -4.48 4.62
C THR A 164 -9.88 -4.63 5.49
N GLY A 165 -9.48 -3.59 6.21
CA GLY A 165 -8.28 -3.57 7.04
C GLY A 165 -8.17 -4.70 8.06
N PRO A 166 -9.22 -5.00 8.86
CA PRO A 166 -9.20 -6.13 9.80
C PRO A 166 -8.95 -7.48 9.12
N LEU A 167 -9.50 -7.68 7.91
CA LEU A 167 -9.23 -8.88 7.10
C LEU A 167 -7.75 -8.94 6.68
N VAL A 168 -7.20 -7.81 6.25
CA VAL A 168 -5.77 -7.71 5.90
C VAL A 168 -4.91 -8.06 7.12
N ALA A 169 -5.25 -7.58 8.32
CA ALA A 169 -4.55 -7.91 9.55
C ALA A 169 -4.66 -9.39 9.88
N ALA A 170 -5.85 -9.99 9.78
CA ALA A 170 -6.09 -11.40 10.09
C ALA A 170 -5.27 -12.35 9.19
N PHE A 171 -5.10 -12.02 7.91
CA PHE A 171 -4.31 -12.80 6.96
C PHE A 171 -2.83 -12.41 6.89
N SER A 172 -2.42 -11.37 7.57
CA SER A 172 -1.03 -10.91 7.59
C SER A 172 -0.17 -11.76 8.55
N ARG A 173 1.06 -12.04 8.14
CA ARG A 173 2.07 -12.65 9.02
C ARG A 173 2.83 -11.61 9.86
N VAL A 174 2.62 -10.33 9.57
CA VAL A 174 3.27 -9.21 10.25
C VAL A 174 2.19 -8.37 10.91
N HIS A 175 2.28 -8.20 12.20
CA HIS A 175 1.33 -7.47 13.04
C HIS A 175 2.03 -6.31 13.75
N ALA A 176 2.67 -5.44 12.99
CA ALA A 176 3.40 -4.28 13.50
C ALA A 176 2.61 -2.97 13.41
N GLY A 177 1.48 -2.97 12.70
CA GLY A 177 0.63 -1.78 12.54
C GLY A 177 -0.11 -1.42 13.83
N PRO A 178 -0.40 -0.13 14.05
CA PRO A 178 -1.08 0.36 15.25
C PRO A 178 -2.48 -0.23 15.47
N LEU A 179 -3.16 -0.64 14.40
CA LEU A 179 -4.49 -1.27 14.46
C LEU A 179 -4.46 -2.80 14.26
N SER A 180 -3.30 -3.41 14.26
CA SER A 180 -3.16 -4.87 14.05
C SER A 180 -3.84 -5.71 15.14
N SER A 181 -3.98 -5.17 16.35
CA SER A 181 -4.69 -5.82 17.46
C SER A 181 -6.15 -6.16 17.14
N LEU A 182 -6.82 -5.38 16.31
CA LEU A 182 -8.19 -5.67 15.88
C LEU A 182 -8.28 -6.95 15.05
N GLY A 183 -7.27 -7.23 14.19
CA GLY A 183 -7.20 -8.48 13.44
C GLY A 183 -6.87 -9.69 14.32
N MET A 184 -6.05 -9.48 15.37
CA MET A 184 -5.72 -10.55 16.34
C MET A 184 -6.94 -10.97 17.15
N LEU A 185 -7.80 -10.04 17.57
CA LEU A 185 -9.03 -10.38 18.29
C LEU A 185 -9.95 -11.26 17.45
N LEU A 186 -10.11 -10.96 16.15
CA LEU A 186 -10.92 -11.77 15.24
C LEU A 186 -10.33 -13.17 15.02
N SER A 187 -9.02 -13.33 15.05
CA SER A 187 -8.38 -14.64 14.92
C SER A 187 -8.39 -15.44 16.23
N ALA A 188 -8.33 -14.78 17.38
CA ALA A 188 -8.36 -15.43 18.69
C ALA A 188 -9.72 -16.09 18.98
N ASP A 189 -10.82 -15.44 18.62
CA ASP A 189 -12.15 -16.01 18.80
C ASP A 189 -12.37 -17.29 17.96
N SER A 190 -11.78 -17.37 16.76
CA SER A 190 -11.87 -18.58 15.93
C SER A 190 -11.08 -19.77 16.51
N VAL A 191 -9.97 -19.50 17.20
CA VAL A 191 -9.13 -20.53 17.83
C VAL A 191 -9.76 -21.02 19.14
N SER A 192 -10.32 -20.13 19.95
CA SER A 192 -10.99 -20.53 21.20
C SER A 192 -12.25 -21.36 20.95
N ALA A 193 -13.02 -21.08 19.89
CA ALA A 193 -14.14 -21.90 19.49
C ALA A 193 -13.74 -23.32 19.07
N SER A 194 -12.59 -23.49 18.40
CA SER A 194 -12.11 -24.82 18.00
C SER A 194 -11.53 -25.64 19.17
N HIS A 195 -10.96 -24.98 20.18
CA HIS A 195 -10.43 -25.67 21.38
C HIS A 195 -11.54 -26.17 22.33
N HIS A 196 -12.67 -25.47 22.41
CA HIS A 196 -13.79 -25.92 23.23
C HIS A 196 -14.43 -27.22 22.72
N ILE A 197 -14.42 -27.45 21.40
CA ILE A 197 -14.98 -28.67 20.81
C ILE A 197 -14.09 -29.90 21.03
N THR A 198 -12.77 -29.71 21.14
CA THR A 198 -11.83 -30.84 21.34
C THR A 198 -11.70 -31.30 22.80
N CYS A 199 -11.97 -30.44 23.79
CA CYS A 199 -11.91 -30.81 25.20
C CYS A 199 -13.15 -31.60 25.67
N GLU A 200 -14.30 -31.43 25.02
CA GLU A 200 -15.53 -32.11 25.45
C GLU A 200 -15.59 -33.57 24.98
N ASN A 201 -14.84 -33.92 23.93
CA ASN A 201 -14.81 -35.31 23.44
C ASN A 201 -13.81 -36.25 24.15
N ASN A 202 -12.94 -35.74 25.05
CA ASN A 202 -11.96 -36.56 25.76
C ASN A 202 -12.34 -36.89 27.23
N SER A 203 -13.52 -36.45 27.67
CA SER A 203 -14.00 -36.73 29.05
C SER A 203 -14.99 -37.92 29.18
N LEU A 204 -15.21 -38.68 28.11
CA LEU A 204 -16.07 -39.85 28.07
C LEU A 204 -15.32 -41.11 27.58
N GLY A 205 -14.15 -41.36 28.15
CA GLY A 205 -13.40 -42.60 27.92
C GLY A 205 -12.91 -43.21 29.22
#